data_0506d9d0af85f8d3c05f6aea61ddd058
#
_entry.id   0506d9d0af85f8d3c05f6aea61ddd058
#
_cell.length_a   1.000
_cell.length_b   1.000
_cell.length_c   1.000
_cell.angle_alpha   90.00
_cell.angle_beta   90.00
_cell.angle_gamma   90.00
#
_symmetry.space_group_name_H-M   'P 1'
#
loop_
_entity.id
_entity.type
_entity.pdbx_description
1 polymer ?
#
loop_
_entity_poly.entity_id
_entity_poly.type
_entity_poly.pdbx_seq_one_letter_code
_entity_poly.pdbx_strand_id
1 'polypeptide(L)'
;MLDKSLVYKDIVMCLPFEDLMDLKVPILPDGYSYKMFEPGDEVAWANLEVLVGEFNCFEDASAYFAKTFLAHEELLADRVCFIVNPEGEIVATTSAWFKMAGDVRFPLIHWGSASPNEQGKGLGKAIVLFALSRFLVVEPDADFVFLHTHTWAYKAVGMYQKMGFRITKKALPTSRTDFSCIDVLKDVLPDSITAHLLEED
;
A
#
# COMPACT_ATOMS: atom_id res chain seq x y z
N MET A 1 9.62 2.63 7.42
CA MET A 1 10.91 1.91 7.64
C MET A 1 10.59 0.55 8.22
N LEU A 2 11.12 -0.50 7.62
CA LEU A 2 10.93 -1.89 8.05
C LEU A 2 11.75 -2.18 9.30
N ASP A 3 11.14 -2.91 10.25
CA ASP A 3 11.83 -3.42 11.44
C ASP A 3 12.17 -4.91 11.26
N LYS A 4 13.30 -5.17 10.64
CA LYS A 4 13.78 -6.54 10.35
C LYS A 4 14.27 -7.29 11.60
N SER A 5 14.21 -6.71 12.81
CA SER A 5 14.47 -7.42 14.08
C SER A 5 13.30 -8.30 14.50
N LEU A 6 12.09 -8.02 13.99
CA LEU A 6 10.90 -8.81 14.28
C LEU A 6 10.89 -10.13 13.50
N VAL A 7 10.16 -11.13 14.02
CA VAL A 7 9.89 -12.35 13.27
C VAL A 7 8.99 -12.01 12.07
N TYR A 8 9.41 -12.38 10.86
CA TYR A 8 8.62 -12.16 9.64
C TYR A 8 7.35 -13.02 9.65
N LYS A 9 6.21 -12.40 9.42
CA LYS A 9 4.91 -13.05 9.24
C LYS A 9 4.11 -12.32 8.17
N ASP A 10 3.54 -13.07 7.24
CA ASP A 10 2.66 -12.52 6.22
C ASP A 10 1.32 -12.06 6.83
N ILE A 11 0.82 -10.94 6.35
CA ILE A 11 -0.42 -10.32 6.79
C ILE A 11 -1.22 -9.89 5.57
N VAL A 12 -2.47 -10.34 5.49
CA VAL A 12 -3.43 -9.85 4.51
C VAL A 12 -4.51 -9.09 5.24
N MET A 13 -4.80 -7.87 4.78
CA MET A 13 -5.87 -7.05 5.34
C MET A 13 -6.87 -6.68 4.24
N CYS A 14 -8.15 -6.62 4.61
CA CYS A 14 -9.24 -6.21 3.74
C CYS A 14 -9.93 -4.97 4.29
N LEU A 15 -10.47 -4.17 3.39
CA LEU A 15 -11.37 -3.04 3.66
C LEU A 15 -12.61 -3.25 2.80
N PRO A 16 -13.83 -3.30 3.39
CA PRO A 16 -15.07 -3.32 2.62
C PRO A 16 -15.15 -2.13 1.65
N PHE A 17 -15.67 -2.35 0.44
CA PHE A 17 -15.68 -1.29 -0.56
C PHE A 17 -16.60 -0.11 -0.17
N GLU A 18 -17.68 -0.38 0.57
CA GLU A 18 -18.59 0.64 1.10
C GLU A 18 -17.87 1.65 2.01
N ASP A 19 -16.87 1.20 2.78
CA ASP A 19 -16.09 2.06 3.68
C ASP A 19 -15.17 3.04 2.93
N LEU A 20 -14.86 2.78 1.64
CA LEU A 20 -14.08 3.72 0.84
C LEU A 20 -14.78 5.05 0.61
N MET A 21 -16.11 5.05 0.58
CA MET A 21 -16.92 6.25 0.29
C MET A 21 -16.79 7.31 1.40
N ASP A 22 -16.50 6.89 2.63
CA ASP A 22 -16.31 7.77 3.78
C ASP A 22 -14.87 8.27 3.94
N LEU A 23 -13.92 7.68 3.22
CA LEU A 23 -12.52 8.07 3.27
C LEU A 23 -12.28 9.38 2.49
N LYS A 24 -11.53 10.28 3.12
CA LYS A 24 -11.19 11.57 2.50
C LYS A 24 -9.69 11.61 2.19
N VAL A 25 -9.39 11.97 0.95
CA VAL A 25 -8.02 12.27 0.53
C VAL A 25 -7.56 13.54 1.26
N PRO A 26 -6.47 13.49 2.04
CA PRO A 26 -5.99 14.64 2.80
C PRO A 26 -5.42 15.73 1.88
N ILE A 27 -5.48 16.96 2.34
CA ILE A 27 -4.68 18.05 1.79
C ILE A 27 -3.22 17.80 2.20
N LEU A 28 -2.32 17.86 1.24
CA LEU A 28 -0.89 17.68 1.48
C LEU A 28 -0.28 18.95 2.11
N PRO A 29 0.89 18.85 2.74
CA PRO A 29 1.66 20.03 3.16
C PRO A 29 1.97 20.95 1.98
N ASP A 30 2.25 22.23 2.29
CA ASP A 30 2.57 23.23 1.26
C ASP A 30 3.72 22.77 0.35
N GLY A 31 3.53 22.92 -0.96
CA GLY A 31 4.48 22.55 -1.99
C GLY A 31 4.47 21.08 -2.41
N TYR A 32 3.76 20.20 -1.67
CA TYR A 32 3.56 18.81 -2.08
C TYR A 32 2.34 18.67 -2.97
N SER A 33 2.37 17.73 -3.91
CA SER A 33 1.25 17.45 -4.81
C SER A 33 1.09 15.96 -5.07
N TYR A 34 -0.16 15.54 -5.30
CA TYR A 34 -0.45 14.22 -5.85
C TYR A 34 -0.14 14.22 -7.35
N LYS A 35 0.40 13.11 -7.83
CA LYS A 35 0.69 12.87 -9.25
C LYS A 35 0.26 11.46 -9.62
N MET A 36 -0.34 11.31 -10.80
CA MET A 36 -0.51 10.01 -11.44
C MET A 36 0.71 9.68 -12.30
N PHE A 37 0.89 8.40 -12.61
CA PHE A 37 2.02 7.92 -13.40
C PHE A 37 2.10 8.61 -14.77
N GLU A 38 3.30 8.98 -15.16
CA GLU A 38 3.69 9.37 -16.52
C GLU A 38 4.92 8.56 -16.94
N PRO A 39 5.10 8.26 -18.25
CA PRO A 39 6.29 7.55 -18.74
C PRO A 39 7.59 8.22 -18.27
N GLY A 40 8.48 7.45 -17.66
CA GLY A 40 9.73 7.92 -17.03
C GLY A 40 9.69 7.89 -15.50
N ASP A 41 8.52 7.86 -14.86
CA ASP A 41 8.36 7.81 -13.41
C ASP A 41 8.81 6.46 -12.82
N GLU A 42 8.89 5.39 -13.62
CA GLU A 42 9.36 4.07 -13.20
C GLU A 42 10.77 4.10 -12.62
N VAL A 43 11.60 5.03 -13.07
CA VAL A 43 12.97 5.22 -12.56
C VAL A 43 12.92 5.75 -11.12
N ALA A 44 12.08 6.76 -10.87
CA ALA A 44 11.91 7.33 -9.53
C ALA A 44 11.25 6.33 -8.58
N TRP A 45 10.26 5.55 -9.07
CA TRP A 45 9.66 4.46 -8.31
C TRP A 45 10.70 3.44 -7.86
N ALA A 46 11.54 2.93 -8.77
CA ALA A 46 12.56 1.94 -8.45
C ALA A 46 13.57 2.48 -7.42
N ASN A 47 14.02 3.72 -7.57
CA ASN A 47 14.91 4.36 -6.60
C ASN A 47 14.27 4.49 -5.21
N LEU A 48 12.99 4.87 -5.14
CA LEU A 48 12.25 4.99 -3.88
C LEU A 48 12.13 3.63 -3.18
N GLU A 49 11.82 2.56 -3.91
CA GLU A 49 11.68 1.22 -3.34
C GLU A 49 13.01 0.63 -2.83
N VAL A 50 14.12 0.97 -3.47
CA VAL A 50 15.47 0.68 -2.95
C VAL A 50 15.75 1.51 -1.70
N LEU A 51 15.42 2.80 -1.71
CA LEU A 51 15.65 3.71 -0.57
C LEU A 51 14.90 3.25 0.70
N VAL A 52 13.69 2.72 0.57
CA VAL A 52 12.90 2.21 1.72
C VAL A 52 13.32 0.80 2.13
N GLY A 53 14.14 0.11 1.35
CA GLY A 53 14.72 -1.21 1.66
C GLY A 53 13.85 -2.39 1.25
N GLU A 54 12.92 -2.20 0.31
CA GLU A 54 12.10 -3.27 -0.27
C GLU A 54 12.89 -4.07 -1.33
N PHE A 55 13.75 -3.39 -2.08
CA PHE A 55 14.70 -4.02 -3.02
C PHE A 55 16.14 -3.75 -2.61
N ASN A 56 17.03 -4.68 -2.97
CA ASN A 56 18.44 -4.57 -2.67
C ASN A 56 19.20 -3.66 -3.67
N CYS A 57 18.70 -3.56 -4.90
CA CYS A 57 19.29 -2.73 -5.95
C CYS A 57 18.23 -2.22 -6.93
N PHE A 58 18.64 -1.22 -7.72
CA PHE A 58 17.80 -0.57 -8.72
C PHE A 58 17.36 -1.54 -9.82
N GLU A 59 18.25 -2.41 -10.27
CA GLU A 59 18.00 -3.36 -11.34
C GLU A 59 16.86 -4.32 -11.00
N ASP A 60 16.82 -4.83 -9.76
CA ASP A 60 15.76 -5.72 -9.28
C ASP A 60 14.42 -4.98 -9.19
N ALA A 61 14.42 -3.75 -8.66
CA ALA A 61 13.23 -2.91 -8.56
C ALA A 61 12.69 -2.55 -9.96
N SER A 62 13.57 -2.14 -10.88
CA SER A 62 13.22 -1.82 -12.26
C SER A 62 12.67 -3.02 -13.02
N ALA A 63 13.31 -4.19 -12.88
CA ALA A 63 12.84 -5.43 -13.49
C ALA A 63 11.46 -5.85 -12.94
N TYR A 64 11.24 -5.66 -11.64
CA TYR A 64 9.93 -5.91 -11.04
C TYR A 64 8.86 -4.96 -11.61
N PHE A 65 9.16 -3.66 -11.69
CA PHE A 65 8.24 -2.67 -12.26
C PHE A 65 7.88 -3.04 -13.70
N ALA A 66 8.88 -3.35 -14.52
CA ALA A 66 8.67 -3.73 -15.91
C ALA A 66 7.76 -4.98 -16.03
N LYS A 67 8.03 -6.00 -15.22
CA LYS A 67 7.26 -7.25 -15.24
C LYS A 67 5.83 -7.08 -14.75
N THR A 68 5.62 -6.26 -13.72
CA THR A 68 4.33 -6.20 -13.01
C THR A 68 3.45 -5.08 -13.53
N PHE A 69 4.03 -3.93 -13.79
CA PHE A 69 3.30 -2.72 -14.14
C PHE A 69 3.33 -2.44 -15.65
N LEU A 70 4.51 -2.42 -16.29
CA LEU A 70 4.59 -2.15 -17.74
C LEU A 70 3.95 -3.25 -18.61
N ALA A 71 3.73 -4.44 -18.05
CA ALA A 71 2.89 -5.47 -18.71
C ALA A 71 1.43 -5.01 -18.91
N HIS A 72 1.03 -3.92 -18.26
CA HIS A 72 -0.31 -3.29 -18.32
C HIS A 72 -0.16 -1.76 -18.45
N GLU A 73 0.70 -1.32 -19.36
CA GLU A 73 1.09 0.09 -19.52
C GLU A 73 -0.12 1.03 -19.64
N GLU A 74 -1.17 0.57 -20.33
CA GLU A 74 -2.42 1.31 -20.56
C GLU A 74 -3.20 1.62 -19.26
N LEU A 75 -2.88 0.93 -18.15
CA LEU A 75 -3.56 1.12 -16.87
C LEU A 75 -2.80 2.05 -15.91
N LEU A 76 -1.52 2.34 -16.17
CA LEU A 76 -0.63 2.98 -15.18
C LEU A 76 -1.08 4.39 -14.83
N ALA A 77 -1.49 5.18 -15.82
CA ALA A 77 -1.92 6.56 -15.64
C ALA A 77 -3.15 6.71 -14.73
N ASP A 78 -3.96 5.65 -14.58
CA ASP A 78 -5.14 5.66 -13.73
C ASP A 78 -4.93 5.00 -12.36
N ARG A 79 -3.84 4.23 -12.19
CA ARG A 79 -3.68 3.33 -11.05
C ARG A 79 -2.42 3.56 -10.22
N VAL A 80 -1.31 4.01 -10.82
CA VAL A 80 -0.06 4.25 -10.09
C VAL A 80 -0.02 5.68 -9.61
N CYS A 81 0.10 5.84 -8.30
CA CYS A 81 -0.03 7.11 -7.60
C CYS A 81 1.29 7.51 -6.95
N PHE A 82 1.58 8.81 -6.99
CA PHE A 82 2.75 9.40 -6.36
C PHE A 82 2.40 10.64 -5.53
N ILE A 83 3.30 10.98 -4.62
CA ILE A 83 3.41 12.32 -4.05
C ILE A 83 4.76 12.88 -4.46
N VAL A 84 4.74 14.12 -4.94
CA VAL A 84 5.90 14.90 -5.33
C VAL A 84 6.15 15.99 -4.31
N ASN A 85 7.41 16.20 -3.92
CA ASN A 85 7.84 17.23 -2.99
C ASN A 85 8.03 18.60 -3.70
N PRO A 86 8.32 19.68 -2.95
CA PRO A 86 8.55 21.01 -3.54
C PRO A 86 9.71 21.07 -4.55
N GLU A 87 10.66 20.15 -4.47
CA GLU A 87 11.83 20.04 -5.35
C GLU A 87 11.50 19.26 -6.65
N GLY A 88 10.28 18.73 -6.78
CA GLY A 88 9.83 17.95 -7.95
C GLY A 88 10.20 16.46 -7.89
N GLU A 89 10.64 15.98 -6.73
CA GLU A 89 11.02 14.56 -6.54
C GLU A 89 9.83 13.72 -6.08
N ILE A 90 9.72 12.49 -6.59
CA ILE A 90 8.77 11.50 -6.10
C ILE A 90 9.23 10.98 -4.73
N VAL A 91 8.43 11.23 -3.69
CA VAL A 91 8.75 10.92 -2.30
C VAL A 91 7.78 9.92 -1.64
N ALA A 92 6.67 9.60 -2.29
CA ALA A 92 5.79 8.51 -1.89
C ALA A 92 5.13 7.88 -3.11
N THR A 93 4.82 6.60 -3.01
CA THR A 93 4.12 5.84 -4.06
C THR A 93 3.15 4.84 -3.45
N THR A 94 2.11 4.50 -4.18
CA THR A 94 1.33 3.27 -4.08
C THR A 94 0.46 3.11 -5.32
N SER A 95 -0.15 1.95 -5.51
CA SER A 95 -0.97 1.69 -6.68
C SER A 95 -2.33 1.12 -6.30
N ALA A 96 -3.39 1.61 -6.96
CA ALA A 96 -4.71 0.98 -6.99
C ALA A 96 -4.70 -0.19 -7.98
N TRP A 97 -4.00 -1.25 -7.61
CA TRP A 97 -3.70 -2.39 -8.48
C TRP A 97 -4.72 -3.52 -8.32
N PHE A 98 -4.40 -4.68 -8.86
CA PHE A 98 -5.21 -5.89 -8.76
C PHE A 98 -4.36 -7.16 -8.86
N LYS A 99 -4.94 -8.27 -8.41
CA LYS A 99 -4.49 -9.64 -8.74
C LYS A 99 -5.60 -10.38 -9.45
N MET A 100 -5.21 -11.24 -10.38
CA MET A 100 -6.15 -12.10 -11.12
C MET A 100 -6.23 -13.49 -10.48
N ALA A 101 -7.45 -14.05 -10.40
CA ALA A 101 -7.69 -15.45 -10.17
C ALA A 101 -8.70 -15.95 -11.23
N GLY A 102 -8.19 -16.60 -12.27
CA GLY A 102 -8.96 -16.83 -13.48
C GLY A 102 -9.36 -15.49 -14.11
N ASP A 103 -10.64 -15.31 -14.36
CA ASP A 103 -11.21 -14.07 -14.93
C ASP A 103 -11.61 -13.02 -13.86
N VAL A 104 -11.46 -13.36 -12.58
CA VAL A 104 -11.86 -12.49 -11.48
C VAL A 104 -10.69 -11.60 -11.09
N ARG A 105 -10.97 -10.27 -11.03
CA ARG A 105 -10.03 -9.25 -10.57
C ARG A 105 -10.23 -8.98 -9.08
N PHE A 106 -9.16 -8.98 -8.33
CA PHE A 106 -9.12 -8.70 -6.90
C PHE A 106 -8.39 -7.37 -6.66
N PRO A 107 -9.09 -6.29 -6.29
CA PRO A 107 -8.50 -4.97 -6.04
C PRO A 107 -7.47 -4.98 -4.92
N LEU A 108 -6.27 -4.49 -5.20
CA LEU A 108 -5.09 -4.57 -4.34
C LEU A 108 -4.41 -3.21 -4.18
N ILE A 109 -4.28 -2.70 -2.94
CA ILE A 109 -3.27 -1.68 -2.63
C ILE A 109 -1.90 -2.34 -2.73
N HIS A 110 -1.07 -1.83 -3.66
CA HIS A 110 0.20 -2.46 -4.02
C HIS A 110 1.36 -1.48 -3.94
N TRP A 111 2.48 -1.89 -3.33
CA TRP A 111 3.70 -1.10 -3.16
C TRP A 111 3.47 0.27 -2.53
N GLY A 112 3.03 0.28 -1.25
CA GLY A 112 2.84 1.51 -0.49
C GLY A 112 4.12 1.92 0.22
N SER A 113 4.85 2.90 -0.32
CA SER A 113 6.13 3.37 0.19
C SER A 113 6.16 4.89 0.35
N ALA A 114 6.91 5.36 1.35
CA ALA A 114 7.20 6.78 1.53
C ALA A 114 8.65 6.97 1.98
N SER A 115 9.31 7.96 1.42
CA SER A 115 10.72 8.29 1.70
C SER A 115 10.95 8.44 3.21
N PRO A 116 11.98 7.79 3.77
CA PRO A 116 12.37 7.98 5.16
C PRO A 116 12.81 9.42 5.45
N ASN A 117 13.23 10.18 4.44
CA ASN A 117 13.63 11.58 4.58
C ASN A 117 12.43 12.52 4.76
N GLU A 118 11.21 12.04 4.48
CA GLU A 118 9.95 12.79 4.52
C GLU A 118 9.04 12.36 5.69
N GLN A 119 9.60 11.76 6.74
CA GLN A 119 8.84 11.27 7.88
C GLN A 119 8.14 12.39 8.67
N GLY A 120 7.04 12.03 9.34
CA GLY A 120 6.28 12.96 10.18
C GLY A 120 5.30 13.87 9.44
N LYS A 121 5.33 13.90 8.11
CA LYS A 121 4.48 14.75 7.25
C LYS A 121 3.15 14.08 6.87
N GLY A 122 2.92 12.84 7.27
CA GLY A 122 1.68 12.10 6.97
C GLY A 122 1.56 11.55 5.54
N LEU A 123 2.65 11.63 4.74
CA LEU A 123 2.63 11.28 3.30
C LEU A 123 2.25 9.81 3.06
N GLY A 124 2.72 8.88 3.89
CA GLY A 124 2.37 7.46 3.77
C GLY A 124 0.87 7.21 3.90
N LYS A 125 0.21 7.90 4.86
CA LYS A 125 -1.25 7.85 4.97
C LYS A 125 -1.93 8.52 3.77
N ALA A 126 -1.43 9.66 3.36
CA ALA A 126 -2.00 10.47 2.30
C ALA A 126 -2.00 9.70 0.96
N ILE A 127 -0.87 9.07 0.60
CA ILE A 127 -0.77 8.35 -0.67
C ILE A 127 -1.68 7.11 -0.70
N VAL A 128 -1.82 6.39 0.42
CA VAL A 128 -2.75 5.25 0.50
C VAL A 128 -4.20 5.71 0.34
N LEU A 129 -4.62 6.78 1.02
CA LEU A 129 -5.97 7.33 0.88
C LEU A 129 -6.24 7.85 -0.54
N PHE A 130 -5.23 8.42 -1.19
CA PHE A 130 -5.35 8.84 -2.58
C PHE A 130 -5.55 7.61 -3.50
N ALA A 131 -4.76 6.56 -3.36
CA ALA A 131 -4.95 5.33 -4.14
C ALA A 131 -6.29 4.64 -3.84
N LEU A 132 -6.75 4.63 -2.58
CA LEU A 132 -8.08 4.11 -2.23
C LEU A 132 -9.19 4.85 -2.98
N SER A 133 -9.08 6.18 -3.11
CA SER A 133 -10.05 6.95 -3.89
C SER A 133 -10.07 6.59 -5.38
N ARG A 134 -8.97 6.07 -5.92
CA ARG A 134 -8.91 5.61 -7.33
C ARG A 134 -9.76 4.38 -7.58
N PHE A 135 -9.89 3.47 -6.59
CA PHE A 135 -10.74 2.29 -6.76
C PHE A 135 -12.21 2.63 -7.03
N LEU A 136 -12.70 3.76 -6.52
CA LEU A 136 -14.07 4.22 -6.82
C LEU A 136 -14.28 4.47 -8.33
N VAL A 137 -13.20 4.68 -9.09
CA VAL A 137 -13.23 4.90 -10.54
C VAL A 137 -12.84 3.65 -11.31
N VAL A 138 -11.77 2.97 -10.88
CA VAL A 138 -11.16 1.88 -11.66
C VAL A 138 -11.71 0.49 -11.34
N GLU A 139 -12.39 0.32 -10.21
CA GLU A 139 -13.02 -0.94 -9.75
C GLU A 139 -14.37 -0.67 -9.05
N PRO A 140 -15.34 0.04 -9.66
CA PRO A 140 -16.54 0.52 -8.97
C PRO A 140 -17.47 -0.58 -8.46
N ASP A 141 -17.35 -1.79 -9.02
CA ASP A 141 -18.18 -2.96 -8.69
C ASP A 141 -17.51 -3.93 -7.71
N ALA A 142 -16.40 -3.50 -7.08
CA ALA A 142 -15.69 -4.37 -6.15
C ALA A 142 -16.39 -4.48 -4.79
N ASP A 143 -16.34 -5.65 -4.16
CA ASP A 143 -16.89 -5.87 -2.82
C ASP A 143 -15.93 -5.38 -1.72
N PHE A 144 -14.63 -5.41 -1.97
CA PHE A 144 -13.57 -5.03 -1.03
C PHE A 144 -12.27 -4.68 -1.74
N VAL A 145 -11.40 -3.96 -1.04
CA VAL A 145 -9.99 -3.78 -1.40
C VAL A 145 -9.13 -4.51 -0.40
N PHE A 146 -8.11 -5.21 -0.86
CA PHE A 146 -7.16 -5.84 0.03
C PHE A 146 -5.75 -5.27 -0.10
N LEU A 147 -4.91 -5.59 0.87
CA LEU A 147 -3.47 -5.39 0.81
C LEU A 147 -2.74 -6.60 1.40
N HIS A 148 -1.51 -6.81 0.97
CA HIS A 148 -0.58 -7.76 1.53
C HIS A 148 0.60 -6.99 2.15
N THR A 149 0.91 -7.32 3.39
CA THR A 149 2.00 -6.73 4.16
C THR A 149 2.63 -7.77 5.09
N HIS A 150 3.45 -7.36 6.01
CA HIS A 150 4.13 -8.27 6.95
C HIS A 150 4.47 -7.57 8.26
N THR A 151 4.86 -8.33 9.26
CA THR A 151 5.19 -7.83 10.61
C THR A 151 6.32 -6.79 10.65
N TRP A 152 7.31 -6.85 9.76
CA TRP A 152 8.35 -5.82 9.69
C TRP A 152 7.79 -4.42 9.39
N ALA A 153 6.65 -4.36 8.71
CA ALA A 153 5.95 -3.13 8.41
C ALA A 153 4.85 -2.80 9.46
N TYR A 154 5.01 -3.20 10.72
CA TYR A 154 3.98 -3.09 11.77
C TYR A 154 3.39 -1.68 11.91
N LYS A 155 4.18 -0.62 11.66
CA LYS A 155 3.69 0.77 11.68
C LYS A 155 2.66 1.02 10.58
N ALA A 156 2.87 0.42 9.40
CA ALA A 156 1.91 0.46 8.30
C ALA A 156 0.65 -0.36 8.65
N VAL A 157 0.79 -1.53 9.28
CA VAL A 157 -0.35 -2.33 9.78
C VAL A 157 -1.22 -1.48 10.71
N GLY A 158 -0.62 -0.78 11.68
CA GLY A 158 -1.36 0.12 12.58
C GLY A 158 -2.00 1.31 11.86
N MET A 159 -1.38 1.81 10.80
CA MET A 159 -1.96 2.84 9.94
C MET A 159 -3.16 2.32 9.15
N TYR A 160 -3.05 1.16 8.53
CA TYR A 160 -4.14 0.51 7.79
C TYR A 160 -5.33 0.18 8.68
N GLN A 161 -5.07 -0.32 9.91
CA GLN A 161 -6.13 -0.58 10.89
C GLN A 161 -6.95 0.69 11.19
N LYS A 162 -6.29 1.84 11.36
CA LYS A 162 -6.95 3.15 11.58
C LYS A 162 -7.73 3.65 10.36
N MET A 163 -7.48 3.13 9.19
CA MET A 163 -8.24 3.41 7.96
C MET A 163 -9.44 2.46 7.78
N GLY A 164 -9.63 1.50 8.67
CA GLY A 164 -10.71 0.52 8.59
C GLY A 164 -10.29 -0.86 8.10
N PHE A 165 -9.07 -1.05 7.61
CA PHE A 165 -8.60 -2.38 7.25
C PHE A 165 -8.55 -3.32 8.44
N ARG A 166 -8.92 -4.58 8.19
CA ARG A 166 -8.85 -5.67 9.16
C ARG A 166 -8.09 -6.85 8.58
N ILE A 167 -7.35 -7.56 9.44
CA ILE A 167 -6.69 -8.81 9.06
C ILE A 167 -7.78 -9.83 8.74
N THR A 168 -7.74 -10.37 7.52
CA THR A 168 -8.79 -11.26 7.01
C THR A 168 -8.40 -12.72 7.08
N LYS A 169 -9.43 -13.56 7.30
CA LYS A 169 -9.37 -15.03 7.13
C LYS A 169 -9.60 -15.45 5.68
N LYS A 170 -10.00 -14.52 4.81
CA LYS A 170 -10.27 -14.80 3.39
C LYS A 170 -9.01 -15.30 2.69
N ALA A 171 -9.16 -16.36 1.91
CA ALA A 171 -8.10 -16.82 1.02
C ALA A 171 -8.10 -15.94 -0.24
N LEU A 172 -6.99 -15.21 -0.46
CA LEU A 172 -6.79 -14.41 -1.66
C LEU A 172 -5.85 -15.14 -2.63
N PRO A 173 -5.87 -14.83 -3.92
CA PRO A 173 -5.28 -15.67 -4.97
C PRO A 173 -3.81 -16.06 -4.75
N THR A 174 -3.03 -15.24 -4.04
CA THR A 174 -1.60 -15.49 -3.85
C THR A 174 -1.11 -15.15 -2.44
N SER A 175 -2.03 -14.84 -1.51
CA SER A 175 -1.64 -14.31 -0.20
C SER A 175 -2.55 -14.86 0.89
N ARG A 176 -1.95 -15.27 1.99
CA ARG A 176 -2.65 -15.74 3.19
C ARG A 176 -2.01 -15.12 4.42
N THR A 177 -2.82 -14.84 5.43
CA THR A 177 -2.31 -14.41 6.73
C THR A 177 -1.71 -15.60 7.48
N ASP A 178 -0.49 -15.41 8.01
CA ASP A 178 0.01 -16.23 9.11
C ASP A 178 -0.49 -15.60 10.43
N PHE A 179 -1.53 -16.19 11.02
CA PHE A 179 -2.20 -15.64 12.20
C PHE A 179 -1.31 -15.53 13.45
N SER A 180 -0.15 -16.20 13.48
CA SER A 180 0.85 -15.95 14.51
C SER A 180 1.47 -14.54 14.44
N CYS A 181 1.17 -13.76 13.39
CA CYS A 181 1.48 -12.34 13.31
C CYS A 181 0.86 -11.54 14.45
N ILE A 182 -0.30 -11.97 14.97
CA ILE A 182 -1.01 -11.28 16.06
C ILE A 182 -0.16 -11.17 17.31
N ASP A 183 0.55 -12.24 17.67
CA ASP A 183 1.41 -12.23 18.85
C ASP A 183 2.58 -11.25 18.66
N VAL A 184 3.20 -11.26 17.48
CA VAL A 184 4.28 -10.30 17.15
C VAL A 184 3.75 -8.84 17.16
N LEU A 185 2.55 -8.61 16.65
CA LEU A 185 1.96 -7.27 16.58
C LEU A 185 1.56 -6.74 17.96
N LYS A 186 1.13 -7.60 18.88
CA LYS A 186 0.81 -7.23 20.28
C LYS A 186 2.04 -6.70 21.03
N ASP A 187 3.23 -7.19 20.70
CA ASP A 187 4.46 -6.74 21.36
C ASP A 187 4.91 -5.33 20.90
N VAL A 188 4.42 -4.85 19.75
CA VAL A 188 4.94 -3.62 19.11
C VAL A 188 3.88 -2.56 18.81
N LEU A 189 2.60 -2.93 18.84
CA LEU A 189 1.48 -2.01 18.63
C LEU A 189 0.69 -1.79 19.93
N PRO A 190 0.11 -0.59 20.12
CA PRO A 190 -0.76 -0.31 21.27
C PRO A 190 -2.00 -1.22 21.30
N ASP A 191 -2.51 -1.55 22.48
CA ASP A 191 -3.72 -2.34 22.67
C ASP A 191 -4.94 -1.79 21.93
N SER A 192 -5.06 -0.46 21.83
CA SER A 192 -6.10 0.22 21.07
C SER A 192 -6.11 -0.11 19.56
N ILE A 193 -4.98 -0.56 19.04
CA ILE A 193 -4.83 -1.03 17.66
C ILE A 193 -5.07 -2.54 17.60
N THR A 194 -4.41 -3.30 18.47
CA THR A 194 -4.42 -4.75 18.41
C THR A 194 -5.79 -5.35 18.75
N ALA A 195 -6.59 -4.66 19.58
CA ALA A 195 -7.96 -5.06 19.90
C ALA A 195 -8.90 -5.12 18.68
N HIS A 196 -8.58 -4.41 17.60
CA HIS A 196 -9.44 -4.29 16.40
C HIS A 196 -8.69 -4.68 15.11
N LEU A 197 -7.68 -5.55 15.21
CA LEU A 197 -6.93 -5.99 14.01
C LEU A 197 -7.69 -7.00 13.16
N LEU A 198 -8.49 -7.87 13.78
CA LEU A 198 -9.21 -8.93 13.09
C LEU A 198 -10.57 -8.44 12.57
N GLU A 199 -11.02 -9.05 11.46
CA GLU A 199 -12.43 -8.97 11.07
C GLU A 199 -13.30 -9.53 12.21
N GLU A 200 -14.41 -8.87 12.49
CA GLU A 200 -15.47 -9.42 13.36
C GLU A 200 -16.15 -10.58 12.62
N ASP A 201 -16.46 -11.66 13.37
CA ASP A 201 -17.10 -12.89 12.81
C ASP A 201 -18.54 -12.64 12.40
#